data_574e226a26cc801fb57ecff750dede19
#
_entry.id   574e226a26cc801fb57ecff750dede19
#
_cell.length_a   1.000
_cell.length_b   1.000
_cell.length_c   1.000
_cell.angle_alpha   90.00
_cell.angle_beta   90.00
_cell.angle_gamma   90.00
#
_symmetry.space_group_name_H-M   'P 1'
#
loop_
_entity.id
_entity.type
_entity.pdbx_description
1 polymer ?
#
loop_
_entity_poly.entity_id
_entity_poly.type
_entity_poly.pdbx_seq_one_letter_code
_entity_poly.pdbx_strand_id
1 'polypeptide(L)'
;MDEILRVENLSKQFVKKNMFGSKTSVVKAVEDVSFSLHNDEVLVIAGESGSGKSTIAKLILRAITPDSGKVIFQGEEIKDDSKSLMKIRMHCQMVHQDPYDSINPRMKVKDIVSEPLEIHNIGNSLERRKIVLDALREVKLEPSEEIANKYPHMLSGGQRQRVVLARALVLRPKIIIADEPVSMLDVSIRGEILELMKNIQKKNNISFIYITHDLTTARYFGQRIIILYLNH
;
A
#
# COMPACT_ATOMS: atom_id res chain seq x y z
N MET A 1 -10.31 0.10 21.28
CA MET A 1 -9.41 -0.41 20.20
C MET A 1 -8.16 0.46 20.24
N ASP A 2 -6.98 -0.16 20.26
CA ASP A 2 -5.75 0.60 20.33
C ASP A 2 -5.40 1.19 18.97
N GLU A 3 -5.01 2.46 18.97
CA GLU A 3 -4.63 3.20 17.77
C GLU A 3 -3.24 2.74 17.30
N ILE A 4 -3.13 2.35 16.03
CA ILE A 4 -1.85 1.96 15.42
C ILE A 4 -1.21 3.09 14.63
N LEU A 5 -2.05 3.93 13.98
CA LEU A 5 -1.60 5.08 13.18
C LEU A 5 -2.51 6.27 13.44
N ARG A 6 -1.92 7.45 13.57
CA ARG A 6 -2.64 8.72 13.62
C ARG A 6 -2.01 9.74 12.70
N VAL A 7 -2.86 10.40 11.95
CA VAL A 7 -2.52 11.51 11.05
C VAL A 7 -3.14 12.76 11.64
N GLU A 8 -2.35 13.82 11.83
CA GLU A 8 -2.78 15.08 12.41
C GLU A 8 -2.45 16.26 11.50
N ASN A 9 -3.49 17.00 11.11
CA ASN A 9 -3.43 18.26 10.34
C ASN A 9 -2.52 18.19 9.10
N LEU A 10 -2.56 17.04 8.39
CA LEU A 10 -1.65 16.74 7.28
C LEU A 10 -2.01 17.58 6.06
N SER A 11 -1.03 18.32 5.53
CA SER A 11 -1.21 19.14 4.35
C SER A 11 -0.07 18.98 3.35
N LYS A 12 -0.40 19.07 2.05
CA LYS A 12 0.57 19.03 0.95
C LYS A 12 0.11 19.82 -0.24
N GLN A 13 0.99 20.68 -0.73
CA GLN A 13 0.80 21.46 -1.95
C GLN A 13 1.87 21.10 -2.99
N PHE A 14 1.48 21.07 -4.25
CA PHE A 14 2.41 20.93 -5.37
C PHE A 14 2.42 22.21 -6.18
N VAL A 15 3.62 22.74 -6.44
CA VAL A 15 3.82 23.95 -7.24
C VAL A 15 4.21 23.52 -8.64
N LYS A 16 3.38 23.79 -9.63
CA LYS A 16 3.76 23.69 -11.04
C LYS A 16 4.59 24.94 -11.41
N LYS A 17 5.78 24.72 -11.94
CA LYS A 17 6.62 25.77 -12.52
C LYS A 17 6.56 25.67 -14.04
N ASN A 18 6.53 26.79 -14.75
CA ASN A 18 6.70 26.80 -16.20
C ASN A 18 8.19 26.55 -16.57
N MET A 19 8.47 26.40 -17.87
CA MET A 19 9.82 26.16 -18.41
C MET A 19 10.82 27.29 -18.06
N PHE A 20 10.33 28.47 -17.68
CA PHE A 20 11.14 29.64 -17.26
C PHE A 20 11.25 29.78 -15.74
N GLY A 21 10.81 28.76 -14.96
CA GLY A 21 10.94 28.75 -13.49
C GLY A 21 9.88 29.56 -12.72
N SER A 22 8.98 30.27 -13.40
CA SER A 22 7.90 31.01 -12.74
C SER A 22 6.80 30.07 -12.24
N LYS A 23 6.23 30.36 -11.06
CA LYS A 23 5.07 29.61 -10.51
C LYS A 23 3.86 29.84 -11.43
N THR A 24 3.29 28.76 -11.97
CA THR A 24 2.10 28.82 -12.84
C THR A 24 0.83 28.45 -12.10
N SER A 25 0.88 27.49 -11.18
CA SER A 25 -0.24 27.12 -10.35
C SER A 25 0.22 26.41 -9.08
N VAL A 26 -0.57 26.53 -8.04
CA VAL A 26 -0.43 25.76 -6.78
C VAL A 26 -1.62 24.83 -6.72
N VAL A 27 -1.35 23.53 -6.58
CA VAL A 27 -2.38 22.52 -6.37
C VAL A 27 -2.29 22.06 -4.94
N LYS A 28 -3.33 22.33 -4.15
CA LYS A 28 -3.47 21.81 -2.78
C LYS A 28 -3.97 20.37 -2.89
N ALA A 29 -3.06 19.42 -2.79
CA ALA A 29 -3.38 17.99 -2.95
C ALA A 29 -3.97 17.38 -1.67
N VAL A 30 -3.58 17.88 -0.51
CA VAL A 30 -4.09 17.49 0.81
C VAL A 30 -4.14 18.76 1.67
N GLU A 31 -5.26 19.01 2.35
CA GLU A 31 -5.44 20.19 3.18
C GLU A 31 -6.07 19.78 4.53
N ASP A 32 -5.28 19.95 5.60
CA ASP A 32 -5.69 19.76 7.00
C ASP A 32 -6.40 18.43 7.32
N VAL A 33 -5.86 17.33 6.78
CA VAL A 33 -6.45 16.00 6.97
C VAL A 33 -6.00 15.38 8.27
N SER A 34 -6.97 14.96 9.09
CA SER A 34 -6.72 14.26 10.36
C SER A 34 -7.59 13.01 10.47
N PHE A 35 -6.98 11.89 10.83
CA PHE A 35 -7.68 10.64 11.12
C PHE A 35 -6.80 9.67 11.91
N SER A 36 -7.42 8.63 12.46
CA SER A 36 -6.72 7.51 13.10
C SER A 36 -7.07 6.20 12.42
N LEU A 37 -6.16 5.22 12.53
CA LEU A 37 -6.37 3.82 12.19
C LEU A 37 -6.13 2.99 13.45
N HIS A 38 -7.04 2.07 13.74
CA HIS A 38 -6.92 1.18 14.89
C HIS A 38 -6.33 -0.17 14.50
N ASN A 39 -5.86 -0.93 15.49
CA ASN A 39 -5.40 -2.30 15.26
C ASN A 39 -6.54 -3.14 14.66
N ASP A 40 -6.18 -3.98 13.70
CA ASP A 40 -7.09 -4.91 13.00
C ASP A 40 -8.26 -4.22 12.25
N GLU A 41 -8.18 -2.91 12.04
CA GLU A 41 -9.19 -2.12 11.33
C GLU A 41 -8.92 -2.09 9.83
N VAL A 42 -10.01 -2.08 9.04
CA VAL A 42 -10.00 -1.69 7.63
C VAL A 42 -10.64 -0.32 7.50
N LEU A 43 -9.81 0.71 7.40
CA LEU A 43 -10.21 2.08 7.14
C LEU A 43 -10.23 2.33 5.64
N VAL A 44 -11.38 2.74 5.11
CA VAL A 44 -11.51 3.17 3.71
C VAL A 44 -11.31 4.67 3.59
N ILE A 45 -10.51 5.07 2.60
CA ILE A 45 -10.44 6.45 2.12
C ILE A 45 -11.06 6.50 0.72
N ALA A 46 -12.29 7.01 0.64
CA ALA A 46 -13.04 7.14 -0.60
C ALA A 46 -13.05 8.58 -1.12
N GLY A 47 -13.26 8.77 -2.41
CA GLY A 47 -13.37 10.10 -3.03
C GLY A 47 -13.09 10.04 -4.53
N GLU A 48 -13.36 11.15 -5.23
CA GLU A 48 -13.13 11.26 -6.66
C GLU A 48 -11.66 11.19 -7.05
N SER A 49 -11.38 10.92 -8.33
CA SER A 49 -10.00 10.97 -8.85
C SER A 49 -9.44 12.39 -8.66
N GLY A 50 -8.21 12.49 -8.18
CA GLY A 50 -7.57 13.78 -7.89
C GLY A 50 -7.86 14.37 -6.50
N SER A 51 -8.69 13.75 -5.65
CA SER A 51 -8.98 14.22 -4.28
C SER A 51 -7.85 14.04 -3.26
N GLY A 52 -6.66 13.64 -3.68
CA GLY A 52 -5.49 13.55 -2.80
C GLY A 52 -5.27 12.20 -2.10
N LYS A 53 -6.10 11.17 -2.35
CA LYS A 53 -6.02 9.85 -1.69
C LYS A 53 -4.64 9.20 -1.78
N SER A 54 -4.11 9.06 -2.98
CA SER A 54 -2.75 8.48 -3.20
C SER A 54 -1.65 9.40 -2.65
N THR A 55 -1.90 10.70 -2.54
CA THR A 55 -0.98 11.64 -1.88
C THR A 55 -0.93 11.37 -0.39
N ILE A 56 -2.07 11.11 0.27
CA ILE A 56 -2.12 10.74 1.69
C ILE A 56 -1.33 9.45 1.93
N ALA A 57 -1.49 8.42 1.08
CA ALA A 57 -0.70 7.19 1.17
C ALA A 57 0.82 7.46 1.13
N LYS A 58 1.27 8.29 0.17
CA LYS A 58 2.68 8.67 0.04
C LYS A 58 3.20 9.49 1.22
N LEU A 59 2.37 10.34 1.81
CA LEU A 59 2.69 11.12 3.00
C LEU A 59 2.84 10.23 4.24
N ILE A 60 1.96 9.26 4.43
CA ILE A 60 2.04 8.29 5.54
C ILE A 60 3.35 7.49 5.47
N LEU A 61 3.70 7.01 4.27
CA LEU A 61 4.95 6.27 4.04
C LEU A 61 6.20 7.15 4.01
N ARG A 62 6.05 8.46 4.15
CA ARG A 62 7.16 9.42 3.97
C ARG A 62 7.89 9.23 2.64
N ALA A 63 7.18 8.79 1.60
CA ALA A 63 7.67 8.83 0.23
C ALA A 63 7.74 10.26 -0.32
N ILE A 64 6.90 11.14 0.23
CA ILE A 64 6.96 12.60 0.08
C ILE A 64 6.83 13.26 1.45
N THR A 65 7.51 14.39 1.65
CA THR A 65 7.45 15.15 2.90
C THR A 65 6.20 16.03 2.92
N PRO A 66 5.40 16.05 4.01
CA PRO A 66 4.30 16.98 4.18
C PRO A 66 4.80 18.41 4.32
N ASP A 67 3.96 19.39 3.98
CA ASP A 67 4.25 20.80 4.20
C ASP A 67 3.88 21.22 5.64
N SER A 68 2.86 20.56 6.23
CA SER A 68 2.51 20.67 7.64
C SER A 68 1.81 19.41 8.14
N GLY A 69 1.65 19.30 9.45
CA GLY A 69 1.05 18.14 10.12
C GLY A 69 2.06 17.04 10.39
N LYS A 70 1.60 15.97 11.00
CA LYS A 70 2.46 14.84 11.39
C LYS A 70 1.76 13.50 11.23
N VAL A 71 2.57 12.45 11.13
CA VAL A 71 2.16 11.06 11.14
C VAL A 71 2.75 10.40 12.38
N ILE A 72 1.91 9.76 13.17
CA ILE A 72 2.28 9.07 14.40
C ILE A 72 1.99 7.59 14.20
N PHE A 73 3.02 6.75 14.34
CA PHE A 73 2.91 5.30 14.22
C PHE A 73 3.28 4.64 15.54
N GLN A 74 2.35 3.89 16.13
CA GLN A 74 2.51 3.24 17.44
C GLN A 74 2.95 4.22 18.55
N GLY A 75 2.33 5.40 18.58
CA GLY A 75 2.60 6.44 19.57
C GLY A 75 3.86 7.29 19.31
N GLU A 76 4.65 6.98 18.28
CA GLU A 76 5.86 7.73 17.94
C GLU A 76 5.66 8.52 16.65
N GLU A 77 6.06 9.80 16.64
CA GLU A 77 6.04 10.62 15.44
C GLU A 77 7.08 10.14 14.42
N ILE A 78 6.66 9.97 13.17
CA ILE A 78 7.54 9.61 12.06
C ILE A 78 8.21 10.86 11.51
N LYS A 79 9.50 11.00 11.81
CA LYS A 79 10.37 12.09 11.35
C LYS A 79 11.11 11.71 10.06
N ASP A 80 11.73 12.71 9.41
CA ASP A 80 12.54 12.50 8.20
C ASP A 80 13.98 12.03 8.53
N ASP A 81 14.12 11.20 9.56
CA ASP A 81 15.38 10.55 9.91
C ASP A 81 15.37 9.06 9.47
N SER A 82 16.56 8.52 9.24
CA SER A 82 16.72 7.15 8.72
C SER A 82 16.06 6.10 9.60
N LYS A 83 16.03 6.26 10.92
CA LYS A 83 15.47 5.30 11.87
C LYS A 83 13.95 5.28 11.78
N SER A 84 13.31 6.44 11.80
CA SER A 84 11.86 6.60 11.65
C SER A 84 11.38 6.10 10.29
N LEU A 85 12.10 6.45 9.21
CA LEU A 85 11.79 5.99 7.85
C LEU A 85 11.95 4.48 7.70
N MET A 86 12.99 3.88 8.27
CA MET A 86 13.17 2.43 8.27
C MET A 86 12.01 1.74 9.01
N LYS A 87 11.64 2.25 10.20
CA LYS A 87 10.55 1.72 11.02
C LYS A 87 9.23 1.70 10.26
N ILE A 88 8.82 2.84 9.69
CA ILE A 88 7.54 2.91 8.99
C ILE A 88 7.53 2.04 7.74
N ARG A 89 8.60 2.03 6.93
CA ARG A 89 8.69 1.24 5.70
C ARG A 89 8.75 -0.26 5.95
N MET A 90 9.25 -0.70 7.08
CA MET A 90 9.24 -2.11 7.48
C MET A 90 7.85 -2.58 7.88
N HIS A 91 7.10 -1.74 8.59
CA HIS A 91 5.82 -2.13 9.19
C HIS A 91 4.59 -1.65 8.41
N CYS A 92 4.76 -0.75 7.46
CA CYS A 92 3.68 -0.24 6.61
C CYS A 92 4.06 -0.45 5.14
N GLN A 93 3.35 -1.34 4.47
CA GLN A 93 3.60 -1.71 3.08
C GLN A 93 2.52 -1.14 2.17
N MET A 94 2.86 -0.92 0.90
CA MET A 94 1.93 -0.38 -0.09
C MET A 94 1.66 -1.39 -1.21
N VAL A 95 0.39 -1.53 -1.55
CA VAL A 95 -0.10 -2.21 -2.76
C VAL A 95 -0.63 -1.13 -3.69
N HIS A 96 0.04 -0.97 -4.84
CA HIS A 96 -0.28 0.06 -5.82
C HIS A 96 -1.41 -0.37 -6.75
N GLN A 97 -2.02 0.61 -7.40
CA GLN A 97 -3.13 0.47 -8.34
C GLN A 97 -2.75 -0.40 -9.55
N ASP A 98 -1.59 -0.15 -10.15
CA ASP A 98 -1.13 -0.88 -11.32
C ASP A 98 -0.05 -1.91 -10.94
N PRO A 99 -0.35 -3.21 -11.05
CA PRO A 99 0.65 -4.24 -10.79
C PRO A 99 1.78 -4.27 -11.85
N TYR A 100 1.58 -3.70 -13.04
CA TYR A 100 2.63 -3.61 -14.05
C TYR A 100 3.69 -2.57 -13.70
N ASP A 101 3.28 -1.43 -13.16
CA ASP A 101 4.19 -0.35 -12.77
C ASP A 101 4.91 -0.65 -11.44
N SER A 102 4.32 -1.52 -10.62
CA SER A 102 4.82 -1.81 -9.26
C SER A 102 5.86 -2.93 -9.20
N ILE A 103 6.03 -3.72 -10.28
CA ILE A 103 6.98 -4.83 -10.33
C ILE A 103 7.86 -4.75 -11.58
N ASN A 104 9.16 -5.08 -11.42
CA ASN A 104 10.09 -5.09 -12.54
C ASN A 104 9.80 -6.32 -13.45
N PRO A 105 9.39 -6.13 -14.73
CA PRO A 105 9.02 -7.24 -15.62
C PRO A 105 10.20 -8.14 -16.01
N ARG A 106 11.44 -7.71 -15.75
CA ARG A 106 12.66 -8.46 -16.03
C ARG A 106 13.11 -9.36 -14.88
N MET A 107 12.50 -9.23 -13.72
CA MET A 107 12.78 -10.04 -12.53
C MET A 107 11.82 -11.24 -12.47
N LYS A 108 12.29 -12.37 -11.93
CA LYS A 108 11.42 -13.50 -11.61
C LYS A 108 10.55 -13.18 -10.38
N VAL A 109 9.42 -13.84 -10.25
CA VAL A 109 8.50 -13.67 -9.13
C VAL A 109 9.21 -13.82 -7.78
N LYS A 110 10.08 -14.83 -7.64
CA LYS A 110 10.84 -15.03 -6.39
C LYS A 110 11.71 -13.83 -6.02
N ASP A 111 12.34 -13.19 -7.01
CA ASP A 111 13.26 -12.09 -6.81
C ASP A 111 12.45 -10.81 -6.47
N ILE A 112 11.29 -10.61 -7.12
CA ILE A 112 10.34 -9.53 -6.81
C ILE A 112 9.82 -9.65 -5.37
N VAL A 113 9.43 -10.84 -4.95
CA VAL A 113 8.86 -11.06 -3.62
C VAL A 113 9.95 -11.04 -2.55
N SER A 114 11.20 -11.44 -2.85
CA SER A 114 12.32 -11.39 -1.91
C SER A 114 12.94 -10.00 -1.73
N GLU A 115 12.76 -9.10 -2.69
CA GLU A 115 13.39 -7.77 -2.70
C GLU A 115 13.25 -6.99 -1.38
N PRO A 116 12.06 -6.91 -0.72
CA PRO A 116 11.95 -6.25 0.58
C PRO A 116 12.81 -6.90 1.68
N LEU A 117 12.95 -8.22 1.66
CA LEU A 117 13.79 -8.94 2.61
C LEU A 117 15.28 -8.62 2.41
N GLU A 118 15.69 -8.43 1.15
CA GLU A 118 17.06 -8.04 0.80
C GLU A 118 17.38 -6.62 1.23
N ILE A 119 16.48 -5.67 0.95
CA ILE A 119 16.61 -4.26 1.35
C ILE A 119 16.76 -4.13 2.87
N HIS A 120 15.98 -4.91 3.62
CA HIS A 120 16.00 -4.88 5.08
C HIS A 120 17.00 -5.86 5.72
N ASN A 121 17.83 -6.56 4.91
CA ASN A 121 18.82 -7.55 5.37
C ASN A 121 18.22 -8.66 6.25
N ILE A 122 16.99 -9.12 5.93
CA ILE A 122 16.29 -10.17 6.68
C ILE A 122 16.64 -11.53 6.09
N GLY A 123 17.15 -12.43 6.92
CA GLY A 123 17.44 -13.82 6.59
C GLY A 123 18.55 -14.03 5.55
N ASN A 124 19.03 -15.26 5.48
CA ASN A 124 19.94 -15.75 4.44
C ASN A 124 19.14 -16.24 3.20
N SER A 125 19.82 -16.67 2.16
CA SER A 125 19.20 -17.11 0.89
C SER A 125 18.17 -18.23 1.05
N LEU A 126 18.45 -19.22 1.91
CA LEU A 126 17.53 -20.35 2.17
C LEU A 126 16.30 -19.91 2.95
N GLU A 127 16.48 -19.07 3.96
CA GLU A 127 15.39 -18.50 4.75
C GLU A 127 14.48 -17.62 3.91
N ARG A 128 15.07 -16.73 3.09
CA ARG A 128 14.32 -15.89 2.14
C ARG A 128 13.49 -16.71 1.18
N ARG A 129 14.10 -17.76 0.59
CA ARG A 129 13.37 -18.68 -0.29
C ARG A 129 12.15 -19.28 0.39
N LYS A 130 12.29 -19.75 1.64
CA LYS A 130 11.17 -20.28 2.41
C LYS A 130 10.08 -19.23 2.63
N ILE A 131 10.45 -18.04 3.09
CA ILE A 131 9.51 -16.93 3.32
C ILE A 131 8.75 -16.58 2.03
N VAL A 132 9.46 -16.50 0.90
CA VAL A 132 8.85 -16.23 -0.43
C VAL A 132 7.83 -17.27 -0.81
N LEU A 133 8.17 -18.57 -0.69
CA LEU A 133 7.24 -19.65 -1.03
C LEU A 133 6.02 -19.68 -0.12
N ASP A 134 6.22 -19.42 1.17
CA ASP A 134 5.11 -19.34 2.13
C ASP A 134 4.19 -18.13 1.81
N ALA A 135 4.76 -16.97 1.45
CA ALA A 135 3.98 -15.82 1.02
C ALA A 135 3.19 -16.08 -0.28
N LEU A 136 3.78 -16.79 -1.26
CA LEU A 136 3.08 -17.18 -2.49
C LEU A 136 1.90 -18.13 -2.21
N ARG A 137 2.07 -19.11 -1.31
CA ARG A 137 0.98 -19.99 -0.86
C ARG A 137 -0.12 -19.19 -0.17
N GLU A 138 0.27 -18.25 0.67
CA GLU A 138 -0.69 -17.42 1.41
C GLU A 138 -1.60 -16.59 0.50
N VAL A 139 -1.07 -16.12 -0.62
CA VAL A 139 -1.87 -15.43 -1.65
C VAL A 139 -2.49 -16.39 -2.68
N LYS A 140 -2.51 -17.70 -2.41
CA LYS A 140 -3.08 -18.74 -3.26
C LYS A 140 -2.45 -18.79 -4.66
N LEU A 141 -1.13 -18.62 -4.75
CA LEU A 141 -0.33 -18.84 -5.95
C LEU A 141 0.36 -20.20 -5.87
N GLU A 142 -0.30 -21.21 -6.41
CA GLU A 142 0.19 -22.59 -6.43
C GLU A 142 0.21 -23.17 -7.84
N PRO A 143 1.16 -24.07 -8.15
CA PRO A 143 2.29 -24.51 -7.30
C PRO A 143 3.32 -23.40 -7.09
N SER A 144 3.62 -23.09 -5.81
CA SER A 144 4.44 -21.92 -5.47
C SER A 144 5.85 -21.96 -6.03
N GLU A 145 6.47 -23.13 -6.12
CA GLU A 145 7.81 -23.33 -6.71
C GLU A 145 7.82 -23.02 -8.22
N GLU A 146 6.79 -23.41 -8.96
CA GLU A 146 6.65 -23.12 -10.37
C GLU A 146 6.43 -21.63 -10.61
N ILE A 147 5.48 -21.04 -9.87
CA ILE A 147 5.14 -19.61 -9.94
C ILE A 147 6.36 -18.74 -9.60
N ALA A 148 7.12 -19.10 -8.57
CA ALA A 148 8.32 -18.39 -8.13
C ALA A 148 9.37 -18.24 -9.26
N ASN A 149 9.43 -19.16 -10.20
CA ASN A 149 10.38 -19.14 -11.31
C ASN A 149 9.85 -18.46 -12.58
N LYS A 150 8.56 -18.09 -12.62
CA LYS A 150 7.96 -17.35 -13.76
C LYS A 150 8.34 -15.87 -13.72
N TYR A 151 8.19 -15.24 -14.88
CA TYR A 151 8.27 -13.78 -15.03
C TYR A 151 6.86 -13.16 -15.02
N PRO A 152 6.70 -11.87 -14.66
CA PRO A 152 5.39 -11.21 -14.60
C PRO A 152 4.56 -11.32 -15.88
N HIS A 153 5.19 -11.25 -17.06
CA HIS A 153 4.49 -11.37 -18.35
C HIS A 153 3.89 -12.76 -18.60
N MET A 154 4.29 -13.78 -17.85
CA MET A 154 3.74 -15.15 -17.91
C MET A 154 2.53 -15.34 -16.99
N LEU A 155 2.12 -14.32 -16.27
CA LEU A 155 1.04 -14.37 -15.27
C LEU A 155 -0.19 -13.60 -15.76
N SER A 156 -1.39 -14.02 -15.34
CA SER A 156 -2.62 -13.24 -15.51
C SER A 156 -2.60 -11.97 -14.64
N GLY A 157 -3.52 -11.00 -14.90
CA GLY A 157 -3.65 -9.79 -14.09
C GLY A 157 -3.90 -10.09 -12.61
N GLY A 158 -4.82 -11.00 -12.30
CA GLY A 158 -5.09 -11.44 -10.93
C GLY A 158 -3.90 -12.15 -10.26
N GLN A 159 -3.14 -12.95 -11.01
CA GLN A 159 -1.92 -13.56 -10.49
C GLN A 159 -0.83 -12.52 -10.18
N ARG A 160 -0.64 -11.52 -11.04
CA ARG A 160 0.29 -10.40 -10.76
C ARG A 160 -0.11 -9.62 -9.53
N GLN A 161 -1.40 -9.33 -9.35
CA GLN A 161 -1.89 -8.67 -8.15
C GLN A 161 -1.61 -9.49 -6.87
N ARG A 162 -1.75 -10.81 -6.95
CA ARG A 162 -1.36 -11.71 -5.86
C ARG A 162 0.15 -11.69 -5.58
N VAL A 163 1.00 -11.55 -6.61
CA VAL A 163 2.46 -11.36 -6.42
C VAL A 163 2.76 -10.05 -5.69
N VAL A 164 2.08 -8.95 -6.04
CA VAL A 164 2.22 -7.66 -5.33
C VAL A 164 1.79 -7.78 -3.86
N LEU A 165 0.70 -8.50 -3.59
CA LEU A 165 0.27 -8.80 -2.21
C LEU A 165 1.31 -9.66 -1.47
N ALA A 166 1.85 -10.72 -2.10
CA ALA A 166 2.89 -11.55 -1.50
C ALA A 166 4.14 -10.73 -1.15
N ARG A 167 4.58 -9.83 -2.05
CA ARG A 167 5.70 -8.91 -1.80
C ARG A 167 5.45 -8.02 -0.59
N ALA A 168 4.23 -7.54 -0.40
CA ALA A 168 3.88 -6.74 0.78
C ALA A 168 3.90 -7.55 2.08
N LEU A 169 3.58 -8.85 2.02
CA LEU A 169 3.44 -9.72 3.19
C LEU A 169 4.76 -10.26 3.76
N VAL A 170 5.83 -10.36 2.95
CA VAL A 170 7.10 -11.00 3.40
C VAL A 170 7.74 -10.30 4.59
N LEU A 171 7.49 -9.00 4.79
CA LEU A 171 7.96 -8.23 5.95
C LEU A 171 7.05 -8.37 7.17
N ARG A 172 5.93 -9.13 7.08
CA ARG A 172 4.91 -9.23 8.12
C ARG A 172 4.46 -7.86 8.62
N PRO A 173 3.94 -7.00 7.71
CA PRO A 173 3.60 -5.63 8.04
C PRO A 173 2.45 -5.58 9.06
N LYS A 174 2.38 -4.48 9.81
CA LYS A 174 1.25 -4.16 10.68
C LYS A 174 0.15 -3.41 9.94
N ILE A 175 0.54 -2.66 8.90
CA ILE A 175 -0.38 -1.88 8.07
C ILE A 175 -0.10 -2.18 6.60
N ILE A 176 -1.17 -2.37 5.82
CA ILE A 176 -1.11 -2.36 4.36
C ILE A 176 -1.96 -1.19 3.86
N ILE A 177 -1.34 -0.31 3.08
CA ILE A 177 -2.04 0.73 2.32
C ILE A 177 -2.28 0.18 0.91
N ALA A 178 -3.54 -0.07 0.59
CA ALA A 178 -3.95 -0.61 -0.71
C ALA A 178 -4.61 0.51 -1.54
N ASP A 179 -3.87 1.04 -2.51
CA ASP A 179 -4.31 2.13 -3.37
C ASP A 179 -4.94 1.57 -4.63
N GLU A 180 -6.26 1.57 -4.69
CA GLU A 180 -7.09 1.03 -5.78
C GLU A 180 -6.68 -0.39 -6.25
N PRO A 181 -6.44 -1.36 -5.36
CA PRO A 181 -5.76 -2.61 -5.66
C PRO A 181 -6.50 -3.54 -6.61
N VAL A 182 -7.76 -3.25 -6.94
CA VAL A 182 -8.58 -4.08 -7.83
C VAL A 182 -9.13 -3.32 -9.05
N SER A 183 -8.81 -2.04 -9.20
CA SER A 183 -9.40 -1.19 -10.25
C SER A 183 -9.08 -1.67 -11.67
N MET A 184 -7.87 -2.22 -11.88
CA MET A 184 -7.39 -2.72 -13.18
C MET A 184 -7.75 -4.18 -13.47
N LEU A 185 -8.56 -4.81 -12.62
CA LEU A 185 -8.92 -6.21 -12.75
C LEU A 185 -10.35 -6.38 -13.28
N ASP A 186 -10.61 -7.52 -13.94
CA ASP A 186 -11.94 -7.93 -14.33
C ASP A 186 -12.86 -8.11 -13.12
N VAL A 187 -14.16 -7.87 -13.29
CA VAL A 187 -15.15 -7.87 -12.20
C VAL A 187 -15.13 -9.17 -11.39
N SER A 188 -15.00 -10.33 -12.05
CA SER A 188 -14.94 -11.64 -11.38
C SER A 188 -13.70 -11.77 -10.49
N ILE A 189 -12.56 -11.28 -10.96
CA ILE A 189 -11.28 -11.35 -10.23
C ILE A 189 -11.23 -10.36 -9.07
N ARG A 190 -11.91 -9.20 -9.18
CA ARG A 190 -12.00 -8.21 -8.09
C ARG A 190 -12.51 -8.84 -6.79
N GLY A 191 -13.60 -9.59 -6.87
CA GLY A 191 -14.19 -10.29 -5.72
C GLY A 191 -13.22 -11.26 -5.06
N GLU A 192 -12.50 -12.05 -5.87
CA GLU A 192 -11.52 -13.01 -5.36
C GLU A 192 -10.36 -12.33 -4.64
N ILE A 193 -9.84 -11.20 -5.17
CA ILE A 193 -8.74 -10.46 -4.55
C ILE A 193 -9.20 -9.78 -3.24
N LEU A 194 -10.40 -9.20 -3.22
CA LEU A 194 -10.96 -8.60 -2.00
C LEU A 194 -11.18 -9.65 -0.90
N GLU A 195 -11.71 -10.82 -1.26
CA GLU A 195 -11.89 -11.94 -0.32
C GLU A 195 -10.52 -12.44 0.21
N LEU A 196 -9.53 -12.55 -0.68
CA LEU A 196 -8.16 -12.90 -0.29
C LEU A 196 -7.59 -11.87 0.70
N MET A 197 -7.71 -10.56 0.42
CA MET A 197 -7.25 -9.49 1.31
C MET A 197 -7.95 -9.56 2.68
N LYS A 198 -9.25 -9.85 2.71
CA LYS A 198 -10.04 -10.00 3.94
C LYS A 198 -9.56 -11.18 4.78
N ASN A 199 -9.24 -12.30 4.13
CA ASN A 199 -8.70 -13.47 4.81
C ASN A 199 -7.29 -13.22 5.37
N ILE A 200 -6.44 -12.53 4.60
CA ILE A 200 -5.10 -12.11 5.03
C ILE A 200 -5.20 -11.16 6.24
N GLN A 201 -6.08 -10.16 6.17
CA GLN A 201 -6.33 -9.20 7.23
C GLN A 201 -6.64 -9.90 8.56
N LYS A 202 -7.62 -10.82 8.54
CA LYS A 202 -8.05 -11.56 9.73
C LYS A 202 -6.99 -12.53 10.26
N LYS A 203 -6.31 -13.25 9.35
CA LYS A 203 -5.34 -14.27 9.72
C LYS A 203 -4.09 -13.68 10.37
N ASN A 204 -3.64 -12.52 9.89
CA ASN A 204 -2.38 -11.90 10.27
C ASN A 204 -2.56 -10.68 11.19
N ASN A 205 -3.79 -10.32 11.56
CA ASN A 205 -4.11 -9.13 12.35
C ASN A 205 -3.49 -7.86 11.74
N ILE A 206 -3.64 -7.70 10.41
CA ILE A 206 -3.11 -6.55 9.68
C ILE A 206 -4.20 -5.47 9.59
N SER A 207 -3.85 -4.23 9.92
CA SER A 207 -4.73 -3.10 9.66
C SER A 207 -4.59 -2.64 8.20
N PHE A 208 -5.70 -2.22 7.58
CA PHE A 208 -5.69 -1.74 6.20
C PHE A 208 -6.13 -0.29 6.09
N ILE A 209 -5.43 0.47 5.25
CA ILE A 209 -5.96 1.69 4.64
C ILE A 209 -6.30 1.32 3.19
N TYR A 210 -7.59 1.24 2.90
CA TYR A 210 -8.09 0.87 1.58
C TYR A 210 -8.56 2.12 0.83
N ILE A 211 -7.83 2.50 -0.21
CA ILE A 211 -8.13 3.66 -1.03
C ILE A 211 -8.91 3.20 -2.26
N THR A 212 -10.06 3.82 -2.51
CA THR A 212 -10.89 3.49 -3.67
C THR A 212 -11.81 4.65 -4.06
N HIS A 213 -12.24 4.67 -5.32
CA HIS A 213 -13.36 5.48 -5.80
C HIS A 213 -14.65 4.66 -5.96
N ASP A 214 -14.59 3.34 -5.79
CA ASP A 214 -15.72 2.42 -5.90
C ASP A 214 -16.33 2.13 -4.52
N LEU A 215 -17.51 2.70 -4.28
CA LEU A 215 -18.24 2.53 -3.01
C LEU A 215 -18.72 1.08 -2.78
N THR A 216 -18.85 0.28 -3.83
CA THR A 216 -19.24 -1.14 -3.71
C THR A 216 -18.12 -1.93 -3.05
N THR A 217 -16.88 -1.76 -3.53
CA THR A 217 -15.72 -2.40 -2.93
C THR A 217 -15.40 -1.84 -1.54
N ALA A 218 -15.61 -0.53 -1.34
CA ALA A 218 -15.51 0.13 -0.04
C ALA A 218 -16.42 -0.52 1.01
N ARG A 219 -17.68 -0.73 0.68
CA ARG A 219 -18.67 -1.36 1.55
C ARG A 219 -18.38 -2.84 1.83
N TYR A 220 -17.83 -3.54 0.85
CA TYR A 220 -17.51 -4.96 0.99
C TYR A 220 -16.34 -5.22 1.93
N PHE A 221 -15.29 -4.41 1.82
CA PHE A 221 -14.02 -4.61 2.53
C PHE A 221 -13.90 -3.75 3.80
N GLY A 222 -14.44 -2.51 3.78
CA GLY A 222 -14.25 -1.51 4.81
C GLY A 222 -15.09 -1.71 6.08
N GLN A 223 -14.57 -1.26 7.19
CA GLN A 223 -15.27 -1.17 8.48
C GLN A 223 -15.65 0.28 8.80
N ARG A 224 -14.81 1.23 8.43
CA ARG A 224 -15.04 2.68 8.59
C ARG A 224 -14.61 3.39 7.31
N ILE A 225 -15.33 4.44 6.92
CA ILE A 225 -15.11 5.16 5.67
C ILE A 225 -14.89 6.63 5.96
N ILE A 226 -13.86 7.20 5.35
CA ILE A 226 -13.59 8.63 5.25
C ILE A 226 -13.79 9.03 3.79
N ILE A 227 -14.54 10.11 3.56
CA ILE A 227 -14.78 10.63 2.21
C ILE A 227 -13.95 11.90 2.04
N LEU A 228 -13.11 11.91 1.01
CA LEU A 228 -12.35 13.10 0.61
C LEU A 228 -13.06 13.79 -0.54
N TYR A 229 -13.32 15.07 -0.35
CA TYR A 229 -13.89 15.93 -1.40
C TYR A 229 -12.78 16.72 -2.10
N LEU A 230 -13.00 17.04 -3.38
CA LEU A 230 -12.17 18.02 -4.09
C LEU A 230 -12.46 19.41 -3.50
N ASN A 231 -11.42 20.07 -2.98
CA ASN A 231 -11.50 21.51 -2.72
C ASN A 231 -11.33 22.23 -4.08
N HIS A 232 -12.39 22.86 -4.54
CA HIS A 232 -12.42 23.73 -5.72
C HIS A 232 -11.80 25.10 -5.46
#